data_8cc610b49ba7a4c323398700c6902b7a
#
_entry.id   8cc610b49ba7a4c323398700c6902b7a
#
_cell.length_a   1.000
_cell.length_b   1.000
_cell.length_c   1.000
_cell.angle_alpha   90.00
_cell.angle_beta   90.00
_cell.angle_gamma   90.00
#
_symmetry.space_group_name_H-M   'P 1'
#
loop_
_entity.id
_entity.type
_entity.pdbx_description
1 polymer ?
#
loop_
_entity_poly.entity_id
_entity_poly.type
_entity_poly.pdbx_seq_one_letter_code
_entity_poly.pdbx_strand_id
1 'polypeptide(L)'
;MAVDKGFKKIPGSYKYKIASEPWEFEAIHNLNYKTFVEEIPQHKKCLDRKLIDKFHGENRYLICVHGEILLGMIALRDRRPLSLDLKIGNLEAYLPPFKSILEYRLLAIKEEYRNSSVFAGLMKMAFNTALRKGYDVAVISGTTRKARLYGHLGFKPFGPFVGGHGAIFQPMYIDITSAFEFKKNSRVLTG
;
A
#
# COMPACT_ATOMS: atom_id res chain seq x y z
N MET A 1 14.67 8.99 31.06
CA MET A 1 13.25 9.43 31.06
C MET A 1 12.64 9.04 29.73
N ALA A 2 11.84 7.97 29.71
CA ALA A 2 11.08 7.57 28.51
C ALA A 2 9.90 8.52 28.37
N VAL A 3 9.88 9.31 27.29
CA VAL A 3 8.74 10.15 26.94
C VAL A 3 7.63 9.21 26.47
N ASP A 4 6.64 9.00 27.30
CA ASP A 4 5.40 8.33 26.94
C ASP A 4 4.71 9.15 25.83
N LYS A 5 4.90 8.71 24.58
CA LYS A 5 4.15 9.25 23.43
C LYS A 5 2.75 8.67 23.49
N GLY A 6 1.94 9.20 24.42
CA GLY A 6 0.53 8.88 24.52
C GLY A 6 -0.16 9.07 23.17
N PHE A 7 -0.53 7.95 22.53
CA PHE A 7 -1.30 7.95 21.30
C PHE A 7 -2.65 8.63 21.57
N LYS A 8 -2.82 9.86 21.13
CA LYS A 8 -4.14 10.52 21.10
C LYS A 8 -5.03 9.72 20.13
N LYS A 9 -5.79 8.75 20.67
CA LYS A 9 -6.95 8.23 19.96
C LYS A 9 -7.88 9.42 19.73
N ILE A 10 -7.97 9.90 18.50
CA ILE A 10 -9.00 10.88 18.16
C ILE A 10 -10.34 10.18 18.31
N PRO A 11 -11.26 10.64 19.17
CA PRO A 11 -12.60 10.07 19.29
C PRO A 11 -13.33 10.24 17.96
N GLY A 12 -13.86 9.16 17.41
CA GLY A 12 -14.61 9.20 16.16
C GLY A 12 -14.27 8.00 15.26
N SER A 13 -15.16 7.72 14.32
CA SER A 13 -14.98 6.61 13.39
C SER A 13 -14.06 6.99 12.24
N TYR A 14 -13.09 6.13 11.91
CA TYR A 14 -12.31 6.24 10.69
C TYR A 14 -13.19 5.90 9.48
N LYS A 15 -13.13 6.75 8.46
CA LYS A 15 -13.82 6.52 7.20
C LYS A 15 -12.82 6.06 6.14
N TYR A 16 -13.09 4.91 5.53
CA TYR A 16 -12.32 4.36 4.41
C TYR A 16 -13.07 4.58 3.12
N LYS A 17 -12.45 5.24 2.14
CA LYS A 17 -13.08 5.56 0.84
C LYS A 17 -12.04 5.62 -0.28
N ILE A 18 -12.53 5.73 -1.52
CA ILE A 18 -11.71 6.12 -2.67
C ILE A 18 -11.61 7.65 -2.65
N ALA A 19 -10.42 8.19 -2.86
CA ALA A 19 -10.21 9.64 -2.97
C ALA A 19 -10.95 10.21 -4.17
N SER A 20 -11.64 11.32 -3.97
CA SER A 20 -12.44 12.01 -4.99
C SER A 20 -12.36 13.54 -4.91
N GLU A 21 -12.02 14.09 -3.75
CA GLU A 21 -12.03 15.50 -3.50
C GLU A 21 -10.64 16.15 -3.73
N PRO A 22 -10.57 17.41 -4.21
CA PRO A 22 -9.29 18.07 -4.46
C PRO A 22 -8.36 18.11 -3.23
N TRP A 23 -8.89 18.38 -2.04
CA TRP A 23 -8.12 18.41 -0.81
C TRP A 23 -7.51 17.05 -0.43
N GLU A 24 -8.20 15.95 -0.78
CA GLU A 24 -7.72 14.59 -0.54
C GLU A 24 -6.47 14.30 -1.38
N PHE A 25 -6.48 14.71 -2.65
CA PHE A 25 -5.31 14.55 -3.52
C PHE A 25 -4.15 15.42 -3.07
N GLU A 26 -4.41 16.65 -2.61
CA GLU A 26 -3.38 17.50 -2.03
C GLU A 26 -2.76 16.87 -0.76
N ALA A 27 -3.61 16.35 0.14
CA ALA A 27 -3.16 15.64 1.33
C ALA A 27 -2.35 14.37 1.01
N ILE A 28 -2.72 13.63 -0.06
CA ILE A 28 -1.98 12.47 -0.58
C ILE A 28 -0.59 12.90 -1.04
N HIS A 29 -0.46 13.98 -1.83
CA HIS A 29 0.82 14.44 -2.33
C HIS A 29 1.76 14.88 -1.19
N ASN A 30 1.23 15.53 -0.16
CA ASN A 30 1.98 15.92 1.03
C ASN A 30 2.41 14.69 1.85
N LEU A 31 1.53 13.70 2.03
CA LEU A 31 1.86 12.45 2.74
C LEU A 31 2.88 11.60 1.97
N ASN A 32 2.79 11.56 0.64
CA ASN A 32 3.78 10.94 -0.23
C ASN A 32 5.16 11.59 -0.05
N TYR A 33 5.22 12.92 -0.05
CA TYR A 33 6.47 13.64 0.16
C TYR A 33 7.07 13.30 1.53
N LYS A 34 6.28 13.40 2.59
CA LYS A 34 6.70 13.04 3.94
C LYS A 34 7.27 11.64 4.00
N THR A 35 6.58 10.66 3.41
CA THR A 35 6.96 9.26 3.50
C THR A 35 8.12 8.90 2.55
N PHE A 36 8.08 9.33 1.28
CA PHE A 36 8.99 8.83 0.24
C PHE A 36 10.12 9.80 -0.14
N VAL A 37 10.17 10.97 0.48
CA VAL A 37 11.27 11.93 0.36
C VAL A 37 11.98 12.15 1.69
N GLU A 38 11.21 12.32 2.79
CA GLU A 38 11.81 12.66 4.09
C GLU A 38 12.13 11.40 4.93
N GLU A 39 11.21 10.42 5.03
CA GLU A 39 11.42 9.24 5.88
C GLU A 39 12.12 8.09 5.14
N ILE A 40 11.77 7.87 3.88
CA ILE A 40 12.36 6.85 3.00
C ILE A 40 12.89 7.59 1.78
N PRO A 41 14.15 8.03 1.77
CA PRO A 41 14.68 8.95 0.76
C PRO A 41 14.83 8.27 -0.61
N GLN A 42 13.72 8.21 -1.37
CA GLN A 42 13.66 7.67 -2.74
C GLN A 42 13.65 8.77 -3.81
N HIS A 43 13.31 9.99 -3.43
CA HIS A 43 13.17 11.12 -4.34
C HIS A 43 13.91 12.35 -3.79
N LYS A 44 14.28 13.27 -4.70
CA LYS A 44 14.91 14.54 -4.34
C LYS A 44 13.91 15.44 -3.59
N LYS A 45 14.43 16.21 -2.66
CA LYS A 45 13.64 17.25 -1.97
C LYS A 45 13.22 18.35 -2.94
N CYS A 46 11.99 18.87 -2.76
CA CYS A 46 11.46 20.02 -3.50
C CYS A 46 10.88 21.04 -2.51
N LEU A 47 10.79 22.31 -2.94
CA LEU A 47 10.40 23.43 -2.09
C LEU A 47 8.92 23.38 -1.69
N ASP A 48 8.06 22.95 -2.58
CA ASP A 48 6.61 22.84 -2.36
C ASP A 48 6.21 21.67 -1.45
N ARG A 49 7.18 20.79 -1.10
CA ARG A 49 6.99 19.61 -0.24
C ARG A 49 5.85 18.70 -0.67
N LYS A 50 5.63 18.60 -1.98
CA LYS A 50 4.64 17.71 -2.60
C LYS A 50 5.32 16.68 -3.48
N LEU A 51 4.88 15.42 -3.39
CA LEU A 51 5.31 14.35 -4.29
C LEU A 51 4.11 13.83 -5.06
N ILE A 52 3.97 14.28 -6.30
CA ILE A 52 2.97 13.77 -7.23
C ILE A 52 3.55 12.53 -7.90
N ASP A 53 2.89 11.40 -7.74
CA ASP A 53 3.32 10.15 -8.37
C ASP A 53 3.18 10.25 -9.89
N LYS A 54 4.16 9.72 -10.64
CA LYS A 54 4.16 9.75 -12.11
C LYS A 54 2.95 9.07 -12.75
N PHE A 55 2.28 8.17 -12.02
CA PHE A 55 1.05 7.51 -12.44
C PHE A 55 -0.20 8.08 -11.79
N HIS A 56 -0.13 9.30 -11.25
CA HIS A 56 -1.21 9.92 -10.48
C HIS A 56 -2.58 9.82 -11.18
N GLY A 57 -2.65 10.17 -12.45
CA GLY A 57 -3.89 10.14 -13.24
C GLY A 57 -4.47 8.74 -13.50
N GLU A 58 -3.70 7.69 -13.22
CA GLU A 58 -4.09 6.29 -13.45
C GLU A 58 -4.23 5.51 -12.15
N ASN A 59 -3.74 6.04 -11.04
CA ASN A 59 -3.87 5.42 -9.74
C ASN A 59 -5.28 5.60 -9.18
N ARG A 60 -5.80 4.55 -8.55
CA ARG A 60 -6.96 4.66 -7.66
C ARG A 60 -6.44 4.71 -6.22
N TYR A 61 -6.65 5.82 -5.53
CA TYR A 61 -6.22 5.99 -4.16
C TYR A 61 -7.31 5.56 -3.19
N LEU A 62 -7.02 4.56 -2.35
CA LEU A 62 -7.83 4.22 -1.19
C LEU A 62 -7.28 4.99 -0.01
N ILE A 63 -8.14 5.68 0.72
CA ILE A 63 -7.76 6.56 1.82
C ILE A 63 -8.50 6.22 3.10
N CYS A 64 -7.86 6.51 4.21
CA CYS A 64 -8.46 6.55 5.54
C CYS A 64 -8.46 7.99 6.01
N VAL A 65 -9.63 8.52 6.35
CA VAL A 65 -9.81 9.89 6.83
C VAL A 65 -10.57 9.93 8.16
N HIS A 66 -10.33 11.00 8.91
CA HIS A 66 -11.12 11.41 10.06
C HIS A 66 -11.47 12.89 9.90
N GLY A 67 -12.75 13.20 9.63
CA GLY A 67 -13.14 14.51 9.13
C GLY A 67 -12.38 14.86 7.86
N GLU A 68 -11.77 16.03 7.80
CA GLU A 68 -10.91 16.51 6.71
C GLU A 68 -9.42 16.20 6.93
N ILE A 69 -9.11 15.20 7.74
CA ILE A 69 -7.72 14.79 8.02
C ILE A 69 -7.45 13.45 7.35
N LEU A 70 -6.51 13.42 6.39
CA LEU A 70 -5.98 12.18 5.83
C LEU A 70 -5.08 11.49 6.87
N LEU A 71 -5.38 10.24 7.22
CA LEU A 71 -4.61 9.43 8.17
C LEU A 71 -3.62 8.49 7.48
N GLY A 72 -4.01 8.00 6.31
CA GLY A 72 -3.20 7.10 5.49
C GLY A 72 -3.84 6.81 4.15
N MET A 73 -3.05 6.25 3.25
CA MET A 73 -3.49 5.90 1.92
C MET A 73 -2.71 4.73 1.33
N ILE A 74 -3.29 4.10 0.31
CA ILE A 74 -2.66 3.14 -0.59
C ILE A 74 -3.16 3.39 -2.02
N ALA A 75 -2.25 3.36 -2.99
CA ALA A 75 -2.60 3.47 -4.41
C ALA A 75 -2.75 2.07 -5.02
N LEU A 76 -3.76 1.89 -5.85
CA LEU A 76 -4.00 0.71 -6.67
C LEU A 76 -3.77 1.08 -8.13
N ARG A 77 -3.01 0.23 -8.85
CA ARG A 77 -2.74 0.39 -10.29
C ARG A 77 -2.90 -0.96 -11.00
N ASP A 78 -3.72 -0.98 -12.03
CA ASP A 78 -4.01 -2.17 -12.85
C ASP A 78 -3.59 -1.97 -14.33
N ARG A 79 -3.09 -0.79 -14.67
CA ARG A 79 -2.68 -0.44 -16.02
C ARG A 79 -1.18 -0.63 -16.22
N ARG A 80 -0.79 -1.34 -17.27
CA ARG A 80 0.62 -1.52 -17.67
C ARG A 80 1.21 -0.23 -18.30
N PRO A 81 2.51 0.03 -18.14
CA PRO A 81 3.43 -0.73 -17.31
C PRO A 81 3.17 -0.48 -15.81
N LEU A 82 3.24 -1.53 -14.99
CA LEU A 82 3.28 -1.39 -13.53
C LEU A 82 4.63 -0.75 -13.12
N SER A 83 4.72 -0.22 -11.89
CA SER A 83 6.02 0.29 -11.45
C SER A 83 7.06 -0.82 -11.29
N LEU A 84 6.63 -2.04 -11.02
CA LEU A 84 7.49 -3.22 -10.96
C LEU A 84 7.97 -3.66 -12.34
N ASP A 85 7.18 -3.52 -13.40
CA ASP A 85 7.63 -3.79 -14.77
C ASP A 85 8.86 -2.95 -15.14
N LEU A 86 8.86 -1.69 -14.70
CA LEU A 86 9.97 -0.77 -14.96
C LEU A 86 11.22 -1.06 -14.13
N LYS A 87 11.12 -1.90 -13.10
CA LYS A 87 12.22 -2.24 -12.19
C LYS A 87 12.80 -3.63 -12.45
N ILE A 88 11.97 -4.58 -12.84
CA ILE A 88 12.36 -6.00 -12.96
C ILE A 88 12.41 -6.44 -14.43
N GLY A 89 11.69 -5.76 -15.33
CA GLY A 89 11.53 -6.18 -16.71
C GLY A 89 10.43 -7.23 -16.85
N ASN A 90 10.78 -8.47 -17.17
CA ASN A 90 9.80 -9.55 -17.35
C ASN A 90 9.21 -10.04 -16.03
N LEU A 91 8.14 -9.38 -15.57
CA LEU A 91 7.46 -9.66 -14.31
C LEU A 91 6.81 -11.06 -14.31
N GLU A 92 6.30 -11.49 -15.46
CA GLU A 92 5.61 -12.75 -15.66
C GLU A 92 6.50 -13.96 -15.39
N ALA A 93 7.81 -13.85 -15.64
CA ALA A 93 8.76 -14.93 -15.39
C ALA A 93 8.88 -15.34 -13.91
N TYR A 94 8.43 -14.47 -12.99
CA TYR A 94 8.55 -14.66 -11.55
C TYR A 94 7.22 -14.95 -10.85
N LEU A 95 6.10 -14.83 -11.55
CA LEU A 95 4.76 -14.98 -10.97
C LEU A 95 4.11 -16.29 -11.41
N PRO A 96 3.18 -16.83 -10.61
CA PRO A 96 2.30 -17.90 -11.11
C PRO A 96 1.49 -17.38 -12.30
N PRO A 97 0.95 -18.28 -13.16
CA PRO A 97 0.07 -17.86 -14.25
C PRO A 97 -1.12 -17.04 -13.73
N PHE A 98 -1.40 -15.94 -14.40
CA PHE A 98 -2.52 -15.04 -14.06
C PHE A 98 -3.13 -14.45 -15.34
N LYS A 99 -4.39 -14.04 -15.28
CA LYS A 99 -5.09 -13.30 -16.34
C LYS A 99 -5.15 -11.80 -16.02
N SER A 100 -5.18 -11.45 -14.74
CA SER A 100 -5.31 -10.08 -14.27
C SER A 100 -4.42 -9.82 -13.06
N ILE A 101 -3.80 -8.64 -13.05
CA ILE A 101 -2.83 -8.23 -12.03
C ILE A 101 -3.13 -6.84 -11.50
N LEU A 102 -2.93 -6.64 -10.21
CA LEU A 102 -3.11 -5.35 -9.53
C LEU A 102 -1.86 -5.01 -8.73
N GLU A 103 -1.31 -3.82 -8.90
CA GLU A 103 -0.19 -3.34 -8.09
C GLU A 103 -0.70 -2.48 -6.93
N TYR A 104 -0.33 -2.85 -5.69
CA TYR A 104 -0.48 -2.03 -4.50
C TYR A 104 0.78 -1.21 -4.30
N ARG A 105 0.63 0.10 -4.24
CA ARG A 105 1.75 1.05 -4.24
C ARG A 105 1.53 2.15 -3.21
N LEU A 106 2.61 2.86 -2.89
CA LEU A 106 2.57 4.11 -2.12
C LEU A 106 1.78 3.98 -0.81
N LEU A 107 1.87 2.82 -0.14
CA LEU A 107 1.26 2.68 1.18
C LEU A 107 1.95 3.64 2.16
N ALA A 108 1.24 4.66 2.57
CA ALA A 108 1.72 5.68 3.49
C ALA A 108 0.68 5.92 4.60
N ILE A 109 1.16 6.00 5.83
CA ILE A 109 0.34 6.27 7.02
C ILE A 109 1.07 7.30 7.85
N LYS A 110 0.35 8.35 8.28
CA LYS A 110 0.91 9.34 9.20
C LYS A 110 1.48 8.66 10.44
N GLU A 111 2.65 9.13 10.89
CA GLU A 111 3.43 8.49 11.95
C GLU A 111 2.60 8.17 13.20
N GLU A 112 1.78 9.13 13.64
CA GLU A 112 0.93 9.02 14.82
C GLU A 112 -0.18 7.96 14.71
N TYR A 113 -0.47 7.44 13.48
CA TYR A 113 -1.51 6.43 13.23
C TYR A 113 -0.98 5.06 12.81
N ARG A 114 0.35 4.86 12.76
CA ARG A 114 0.96 3.59 12.28
C ARG A 114 0.63 2.38 13.14
N ASN A 115 0.40 2.59 14.43
CA ASN A 115 0.03 1.54 15.38
C ASN A 115 -1.50 1.45 15.61
N SER A 116 -2.29 2.03 14.72
CA SER A 116 -3.75 2.00 14.76
C SER A 116 -4.34 1.03 13.74
N SER A 117 -5.67 0.95 13.67
CA SER A 117 -6.39 0.15 12.68
C SER A 117 -6.30 0.65 11.24
N VAL A 118 -5.67 1.83 10.99
CA VAL A 118 -5.58 2.44 9.65
C VAL A 118 -4.92 1.50 8.65
N PHE A 119 -3.78 0.89 9.00
CA PHE A 119 -3.12 -0.09 8.13
C PHE A 119 -4.02 -1.27 7.77
N ALA A 120 -4.60 -1.91 8.80
CA ALA A 120 -5.45 -3.09 8.61
C ALA A 120 -6.70 -2.76 7.76
N GLY A 121 -7.32 -1.59 8.00
CA GLY A 121 -8.48 -1.13 7.24
C GLY A 121 -8.15 -0.85 5.77
N LEU A 122 -7.03 -0.16 5.48
CA LEU A 122 -6.57 0.09 4.10
C LEU A 122 -6.27 -1.23 3.37
N MET A 123 -5.54 -2.16 4.00
CA MET A 123 -5.24 -3.47 3.40
C MET A 123 -6.50 -4.29 3.17
N LYS A 124 -7.45 -4.30 4.12
CA LYS A 124 -8.75 -4.94 3.95
C LYS A 124 -9.52 -4.35 2.77
N MET A 125 -9.54 -3.02 2.64
CA MET A 125 -10.21 -2.35 1.52
C MET A 125 -9.54 -2.67 0.19
N ALA A 126 -8.20 -2.67 0.13
CA ALA A 126 -7.43 -3.01 -1.07
C ALA A 126 -7.71 -4.46 -1.50
N PHE A 127 -7.63 -5.41 -0.56
CA PHE A 127 -7.93 -6.82 -0.83
C PHE A 127 -9.37 -7.03 -1.31
N ASN A 128 -10.36 -6.43 -0.63
CA ASN A 128 -11.76 -6.52 -1.05
C ASN A 128 -12.00 -5.89 -2.42
N THR A 129 -11.26 -4.82 -2.76
CA THR A 129 -11.34 -4.20 -4.08
C THR A 129 -10.78 -5.13 -5.15
N ALA A 130 -9.63 -5.76 -4.90
CA ALA A 130 -9.04 -6.74 -5.80
C ALA A 130 -9.99 -7.93 -6.05
N LEU A 131 -10.51 -8.50 -4.97
CA LEU A 131 -11.43 -9.64 -5.04
C LEU A 131 -12.71 -9.32 -5.82
N ARG A 132 -13.38 -8.19 -5.51
CA ARG A 132 -14.62 -7.78 -6.18
C ARG A 132 -14.43 -7.47 -7.67
N LYS A 133 -13.24 -7.02 -8.06
CA LYS A 133 -12.90 -6.74 -9.45
C LYS A 133 -12.36 -7.95 -10.21
N GLY A 134 -12.19 -9.09 -9.54
CA GLY A 134 -11.74 -10.35 -10.15
C GLY A 134 -10.27 -10.35 -10.53
N TYR A 135 -9.41 -9.64 -9.78
CA TYR A 135 -7.97 -9.77 -9.99
C TYR A 135 -7.46 -11.11 -9.43
N ASP A 136 -6.60 -11.78 -10.20
CA ASP A 136 -6.00 -13.05 -9.79
C ASP A 136 -4.86 -12.83 -8.82
N VAL A 137 -4.00 -11.86 -9.13
CA VAL A 137 -2.76 -11.60 -8.40
C VAL A 137 -2.67 -10.13 -8.02
N ALA A 138 -2.24 -9.85 -6.78
CA ALA A 138 -1.77 -8.54 -6.40
C ALA A 138 -0.27 -8.56 -6.10
N VAL A 139 0.44 -7.51 -6.54
CA VAL A 139 1.88 -7.34 -6.32
C VAL A 139 2.17 -6.08 -5.53
N ILE A 140 3.25 -6.12 -4.77
CA ILE A 140 3.79 -4.98 -4.01
C ILE A 140 5.30 -4.90 -4.16
N SER A 141 5.85 -3.70 -3.94
CA SER A 141 7.27 -3.48 -3.69
C SER A 141 7.43 -3.11 -2.20
N GLY A 142 7.55 -4.13 -1.36
CA GLY A 142 7.63 -3.96 0.08
C GLY A 142 9.05 -3.61 0.54
N THR A 143 9.23 -2.64 1.46
CA THR A 143 10.54 -2.42 2.05
C THR A 143 11.00 -3.68 2.78
N THR A 144 12.29 -4.02 2.69
CA THR A 144 12.86 -5.21 3.35
C THR A 144 12.57 -5.23 4.86
N ARG A 145 12.54 -4.05 5.49
CA ARG A 145 12.18 -3.91 6.92
C ARG A 145 10.74 -4.34 7.24
N LYS A 146 9.84 -4.34 6.27
CA LYS A 146 8.41 -4.71 6.41
C LYS A 146 8.05 -6.04 5.75
N ALA A 147 9.01 -6.75 5.18
CA ALA A 147 8.77 -8.03 4.49
C ALA A 147 8.04 -9.05 5.38
N ARG A 148 8.41 -9.14 6.68
CA ARG A 148 7.71 -10.02 7.64
C ARG A 148 6.24 -9.64 7.81
N LEU A 149 5.92 -8.35 7.87
CA LEU A 149 4.53 -7.87 7.98
C LEU A 149 3.71 -8.29 6.76
N TYR A 150 4.26 -8.10 5.55
CA TYR A 150 3.58 -8.52 4.32
C TYR A 150 3.46 -10.05 4.22
N GLY A 151 4.47 -10.80 4.69
CA GLY A 151 4.40 -12.25 4.78
C GLY A 151 3.23 -12.72 5.66
N HIS A 152 2.98 -12.10 6.81
CA HIS A 152 1.81 -12.39 7.65
C HIS A 152 0.47 -12.07 6.99
N LEU A 153 0.43 -11.17 6.00
CA LEU A 153 -0.75 -10.91 5.18
C LEU A 153 -0.94 -11.92 4.04
N GLY A 154 0.00 -12.84 3.85
CA GLY A 154 -0.02 -13.86 2.80
C GLY A 154 0.77 -13.51 1.56
N PHE A 155 1.49 -12.38 1.53
CA PHE A 155 2.38 -12.06 0.41
C PHE A 155 3.64 -12.94 0.43
N LYS A 156 4.02 -13.42 -0.74
CA LYS A 156 5.22 -14.24 -0.98
C LYS A 156 6.26 -13.42 -1.75
N PRO A 157 7.56 -13.51 -1.40
CA PRO A 157 8.60 -12.82 -2.15
C PRO A 157 8.79 -13.45 -3.54
N PHE A 158 9.18 -12.63 -4.52
CA PHE A 158 9.56 -13.06 -5.85
C PHE A 158 10.61 -12.13 -6.46
N GLY A 159 11.32 -12.62 -7.48
CA GLY A 159 12.30 -11.83 -8.24
C GLY A 159 13.42 -11.22 -7.40
N PRO A 160 14.28 -10.40 -8.03
CA PRO A 160 15.40 -9.75 -7.37
C PRO A 160 14.92 -8.58 -6.48
N PHE A 161 15.77 -8.19 -5.54
CA PHE A 161 15.60 -6.92 -4.83
C PHE A 161 15.65 -5.75 -5.82
N VAL A 162 14.82 -4.74 -5.57
CA VAL A 162 14.74 -3.52 -6.37
C VAL A 162 14.97 -2.29 -5.50
N GLY A 163 15.37 -1.18 -6.11
CA GLY A 163 15.64 0.07 -5.42
C GLY A 163 17.11 0.45 -5.54
N GLY A 164 17.52 1.45 -4.79
CA GLY A 164 18.87 2.03 -4.81
C GLY A 164 19.04 3.00 -3.66
N HIS A 165 19.92 3.96 -3.78
CA HIS A 165 20.32 4.94 -2.78
C HIS A 165 19.23 5.26 -1.73
N GLY A 166 19.29 4.57 -0.56
CA GLY A 166 18.44 4.85 0.60
C GLY A 166 17.35 3.83 0.94
N ALA A 167 16.88 3.00 0.00
CA ALA A 167 15.90 1.96 0.30
C ALA A 167 15.96 0.77 -0.66
N ILE A 168 15.97 -0.43 -0.08
CA ILE A 168 15.87 -1.70 -0.80
C ILE A 168 14.49 -2.28 -0.57
N PHE A 169 13.89 -2.77 -1.65
CA PHE A 169 12.54 -3.35 -1.66
C PHE A 169 12.59 -4.78 -2.15
N GLN A 170 11.79 -5.62 -1.51
CA GLN A 170 11.49 -6.96 -1.96
C GLN A 170 10.17 -6.92 -2.73
N PRO A 171 10.15 -7.28 -4.03
CA PRO A 171 8.91 -7.57 -4.72
C PRO A 171 8.21 -8.75 -4.08
N MET A 172 6.92 -8.62 -3.85
CA MET A 172 6.11 -9.68 -3.24
C MET A 172 4.75 -9.75 -3.96
N TYR A 173 4.16 -10.92 -4.00
CA TYR A 173 2.83 -11.14 -4.58
C TYR A 173 1.92 -11.91 -3.63
N ILE A 174 0.63 -11.78 -3.84
CA ILE A 174 -0.41 -12.61 -3.22
C ILE A 174 -1.38 -13.08 -4.30
N ASP A 175 -1.69 -14.37 -4.29
CA ASP A 175 -2.81 -14.94 -5.04
C ASP A 175 -4.11 -14.58 -4.31
N ILE A 176 -4.95 -13.78 -4.95
CA ILE A 176 -6.16 -13.21 -4.34
C ILE A 176 -7.20 -14.29 -4.08
N THR A 177 -7.39 -15.22 -5.01
CA THR A 177 -8.39 -16.29 -4.91
C THR A 177 -8.02 -17.27 -3.81
N SER A 178 -6.80 -17.77 -3.81
CA SER A 178 -6.31 -18.71 -2.79
C SER A 178 -6.32 -18.09 -1.39
N ALA A 179 -5.95 -16.81 -1.27
CA ALA A 179 -5.97 -16.13 0.01
C ALA A 179 -7.39 -15.93 0.56
N PHE A 180 -8.38 -15.75 -0.32
CA PHE A 180 -9.79 -15.65 0.07
C PHE A 180 -10.33 -17.00 0.55
N GLU A 181 -10.08 -18.07 -0.19
CA GLU A 181 -10.50 -19.43 0.17
C GLU A 181 -9.90 -19.88 1.50
N PHE A 182 -8.60 -19.63 1.71
CA PHE A 182 -7.94 -19.94 2.97
C PHE A 182 -8.60 -19.24 4.17
N LYS A 183 -8.90 -17.94 4.04
CA LYS A 183 -9.59 -17.18 5.11
C LYS A 183 -11.01 -17.68 5.36
N LYS A 184 -11.74 -18.07 4.30
CA LYS A 184 -13.09 -18.63 4.43
C LYS A 184 -13.08 -19.96 5.18
N ASN A 185 -12.17 -20.87 4.80
CA ASN A 185 -12.05 -22.18 5.43
C ASN A 185 -11.56 -22.09 6.88
N SER A 186 -10.63 -21.18 7.20
CA SER A 186 -10.16 -20.96 8.56
C SER A 186 -11.27 -20.48 9.51
N ARG A 187 -12.25 -19.70 9.01
CA ARG A 187 -13.41 -19.28 9.82
C ARG A 187 -14.42 -20.41 10.06
N VAL A 188 -14.51 -21.38 9.17
CA VAL A 188 -15.39 -22.56 9.33
C VAL A 188 -14.83 -23.53 10.37
N LEU A 189 -13.50 -23.57 10.55
CA LEU A 189 -12.84 -24.43 11.53
C LEU A 189 -12.80 -23.85 12.96
N THR A 190 -13.14 -22.58 13.14
CA THR A 190 -13.16 -21.87 14.44
C THR A 190 -14.57 -21.54 14.94
N GLY A 191 -15.61 -21.98 14.27
CA GLY A 191 -17.01 -21.92 14.69
C GLY A 191 -17.53 -23.31 15.00
#